data_896c1084168b0de837088d4344323a85
#
_entry.id   896c1084168b0de837088d4344323a85
#
_cell.length_a   1.000
_cell.length_b   1.000
_cell.length_c   1.000
_cell.angle_alpha   90.00
_cell.angle_beta   90.00
_cell.angle_gamma   90.00
#
_symmetry.space_group_name_H-M   'P 1'
#
loop_
_entity.id
_entity.type
_entity.pdbx_description
1 polymer ?
#
loop_
_entity_poly.entity_id
_entity_poly.type
_entity_poly.pdbx_seq_one_letter_code
_entity_poly.pdbx_strand_id
1 'polypeptide(L)'
;MSEFNLNIGADKIAIVKWDMPEKALNILTLKGLEELEVIINGLLSEKTVKGVVITSGKQDFAAGMDLNVLANLQVNAMSKSNQKIFEFIMRVHRLLRKIELGGMDDKTKKNCIPFVWANPGLSAGIGTEIGLACHHRIVSDDHRTKIGLPEILVGLFPGAGGATRVSRMLGLMSSAPILMEGKMFSAKNAKMIGLIDQTTTPDDLINDAKNWIINATDEDMIKPWDKKGYKMPGGSPYQPSGFMTFVGASAMISSRTKNVYPAAKYLLSAIYEGALTNFDTALKIEARWFTKILTEKSTSNMIRTL
;
A
#
# COMPACT_ATOMS: atom_id res chain seq x y z
N MET A 1 8.51 -24.64 -1.45
CA MET A 1 8.86 -23.92 -0.22
C MET A 1 7.89 -22.76 -0.05
N SER A 2 7.56 -22.36 1.17
CA SER A 2 6.66 -21.23 1.45
C SER A 2 7.41 -19.90 1.27
N GLU A 3 6.68 -18.85 0.83
CA GLU A 3 7.22 -17.49 0.68
C GLU A 3 6.97 -16.66 1.95
N PHE A 4 5.94 -17.03 2.73
CA PHE A 4 5.63 -16.44 4.03
C PHE A 4 5.72 -17.48 5.13
N ASN A 5 6.33 -17.09 6.23
CA ASN A 5 6.46 -17.91 7.43
C ASN A 5 5.71 -17.26 8.58
N LEU A 6 4.85 -18.05 9.26
CA LEU A 6 4.09 -17.60 10.43
C LEU A 6 4.68 -18.21 11.70
N ASN A 7 4.97 -17.39 12.70
CA ASN A 7 5.34 -17.81 14.04
C ASN A 7 4.50 -17.03 15.07
N ILE A 8 3.86 -17.75 15.99
CA ILE A 8 3.10 -17.15 17.10
C ILE A 8 3.87 -17.42 18.38
N GLY A 9 4.37 -16.35 19.00
CA GLY A 9 5.14 -16.43 20.25
C GLY A 9 4.27 -16.76 21.47
N ALA A 10 4.94 -17.04 22.61
CA ALA A 10 4.27 -17.23 23.89
C ALA A 10 3.51 -15.97 24.35
N ASP A 11 3.92 -14.78 23.88
CA ASP A 11 3.27 -13.48 24.06
C ASP A 11 1.95 -13.35 23.27
N LYS A 12 1.61 -14.35 22.45
CA LYS A 12 0.48 -14.38 21.54
C LYS A 12 0.54 -13.30 20.44
N ILE A 13 1.72 -12.81 20.11
CA ILE A 13 1.95 -11.94 18.97
C ILE A 13 2.42 -12.80 17.78
N ALA A 14 1.72 -12.68 16.66
CA ALA A 14 2.06 -13.36 15.43
C ALA A 14 3.12 -12.56 14.66
N ILE A 15 4.18 -13.23 14.22
CA ILE A 15 5.17 -12.65 13.30
C ILE A 15 4.98 -13.32 11.94
N VAL A 16 4.52 -12.54 10.97
CA VAL A 16 4.40 -12.90 9.56
C VAL A 16 5.65 -12.42 8.85
N LYS A 17 6.54 -13.36 8.53
CA LYS A 17 7.83 -13.08 7.92
C LYS A 17 7.78 -13.40 6.43
N TRP A 18 7.94 -12.39 5.58
CA TRP A 18 8.11 -12.58 4.15
C TRP A 18 9.56 -12.95 3.84
N ASP A 19 9.78 -14.16 3.33
CA ASP A 19 11.12 -14.69 3.08
C ASP A 19 11.10 -15.66 1.88
N MET A 20 11.15 -15.08 0.68
CA MET A 20 11.16 -15.85 -0.55
C MET A 20 12.41 -16.72 -0.64
N PRO A 21 12.26 -18.03 -0.80
CA PRO A 21 13.41 -18.93 -1.02
C PRO A 21 14.20 -18.52 -2.28
N GLU A 22 15.51 -18.64 -2.20
CA GLU A 22 16.44 -18.50 -3.34
C GLU A 22 16.40 -17.12 -4.06
N LYS A 23 15.74 -16.11 -3.47
CA LYS A 23 15.70 -14.74 -3.99
C LYS A 23 16.40 -13.79 -3.04
N ALA A 24 17.18 -12.86 -3.60
CA ALA A 24 17.83 -11.81 -2.81
C ALA A 24 16.80 -10.82 -2.22
N LEU A 25 15.71 -10.56 -2.96
CA LEU A 25 14.63 -9.64 -2.58
C LEU A 25 13.29 -10.36 -2.61
N ASN A 26 12.39 -9.95 -1.74
CA ASN A 26 11.00 -10.38 -1.81
C ASN A 26 10.28 -9.63 -2.94
N ILE A 27 9.53 -10.36 -3.74
CA ILE A 27 8.59 -9.87 -4.74
C ILE A 27 7.26 -10.58 -4.58
N LEU A 28 6.12 -9.89 -4.71
CA LEU A 28 4.83 -10.53 -4.52
C LEU A 28 4.44 -11.34 -5.76
N THR A 29 4.46 -12.67 -5.60
CA THR A 29 3.96 -13.64 -6.59
C THR A 29 2.48 -13.94 -6.37
N LEU A 30 1.85 -14.66 -7.31
CA LEU A 30 0.48 -15.18 -7.09
C LEU A 30 0.43 -16.13 -5.89
N LYS A 31 1.45 -17.00 -5.76
CA LYS A 31 1.58 -17.93 -4.64
C LYS A 31 1.74 -17.18 -3.32
N GLY A 32 2.63 -16.19 -3.27
CA GLY A 32 2.82 -15.35 -2.08
C GLY A 32 1.55 -14.62 -1.68
N LEU A 33 0.76 -14.11 -2.66
CA LEU A 33 -0.53 -13.52 -2.39
C LEU A 33 -1.50 -14.51 -1.76
N GLU A 34 -1.59 -15.73 -2.27
CA GLU A 34 -2.45 -16.80 -1.74
C GLU A 34 -2.03 -17.21 -0.32
N GLU A 35 -0.73 -17.38 -0.09
CA GLU A 35 -0.20 -17.71 1.23
C GLU A 35 -0.52 -16.59 2.25
N LEU A 36 -0.30 -15.34 1.87
CA LEU A 36 -0.60 -14.20 2.74
C LEU A 36 -2.11 -14.12 3.05
N GLU A 37 -2.99 -14.36 2.07
CA GLU A 37 -4.43 -14.40 2.29
C GLU A 37 -4.83 -15.50 3.29
N VAL A 38 -4.27 -16.69 3.17
CA VAL A 38 -4.53 -17.81 4.09
C VAL A 38 -4.07 -17.44 5.51
N ILE A 39 -2.87 -16.89 5.66
CA ILE A 39 -2.32 -16.49 6.94
C ILE A 39 -3.20 -15.40 7.58
N ILE A 40 -3.52 -14.33 6.86
CA ILE A 40 -4.33 -13.22 7.40
C ILE A 40 -5.72 -13.70 7.79
N ASN A 41 -6.38 -14.51 6.96
CA ASN A 41 -7.69 -15.05 7.29
C ASN A 41 -7.65 -15.94 8.55
N GLY A 42 -6.62 -16.79 8.68
CA GLY A 42 -6.41 -17.61 9.87
C GLY A 42 -6.24 -16.76 11.13
N LEU A 43 -5.35 -15.76 11.09
CA LEU A 43 -5.09 -14.87 12.23
C LEU A 43 -6.33 -14.07 12.67
N LEU A 44 -7.14 -13.61 11.73
CA LEU A 44 -8.38 -12.89 12.03
C LEU A 44 -9.47 -13.78 12.62
N SER A 45 -9.40 -15.09 12.37
CA SER A 45 -10.31 -16.07 12.95
C SER A 45 -9.88 -16.51 14.36
N GLU A 46 -8.62 -16.36 14.69
CA GLU A 46 -7.99 -16.75 15.95
C GLU A 46 -8.18 -15.66 17.03
N LYS A 47 -9.15 -15.83 17.91
CA LYS A 47 -9.41 -14.86 19.00
C LYS A 47 -8.29 -14.74 20.05
N THR A 48 -7.29 -15.63 20.01
CA THR A 48 -6.19 -15.65 20.97
C THR A 48 -4.99 -14.81 20.55
N VAL A 49 -4.91 -14.37 19.30
CA VAL A 49 -3.83 -13.52 18.79
C VAL A 49 -4.05 -12.09 19.25
N LYS A 50 -3.04 -11.52 19.93
CA LYS A 50 -3.08 -10.15 20.45
C LYS A 50 -2.67 -9.10 19.42
N GLY A 51 -1.89 -9.49 18.41
CA GLY A 51 -1.44 -8.61 17.35
C GLY A 51 -0.55 -9.31 16.36
N VAL A 52 -0.26 -8.63 15.26
CA VAL A 52 0.49 -9.16 14.13
C VAL A 52 1.61 -8.20 13.74
N VAL A 53 2.83 -8.71 13.65
CA VAL A 53 3.98 -8.02 13.06
C VAL A 53 4.20 -8.58 11.67
N ILE A 54 4.13 -7.75 10.63
CA ILE A 54 4.51 -8.11 9.26
C ILE A 54 5.92 -7.59 9.01
N THR A 55 6.86 -8.48 8.73
CA THR A 55 8.27 -8.17 8.53
C THR A 55 8.90 -8.98 7.41
N SER A 56 10.19 -8.83 7.19
CA SER A 56 10.97 -9.61 6.22
C SER A 56 12.00 -10.50 6.91
N GLY A 57 12.28 -11.66 6.29
CA GLY A 57 13.44 -12.49 6.63
C GLY A 57 14.74 -12.03 5.97
N LYS A 58 14.69 -10.96 5.17
CA LYS A 58 15.82 -10.40 4.43
C LYS A 58 16.19 -9.01 4.97
N GLN A 59 17.31 -8.46 4.50
CA GLN A 59 17.71 -7.09 4.84
C GLN A 59 16.72 -6.04 4.33
N ASP A 60 16.05 -6.35 3.20
CA ASP A 60 15.05 -5.49 2.58
C ASP A 60 13.66 -6.09 2.75
N PHE A 61 12.62 -5.24 2.72
CA PHE A 61 11.25 -5.71 2.86
C PHE A 61 10.75 -6.33 1.55
N ALA A 62 10.64 -5.52 0.49
CA ALA A 62 10.19 -6.00 -0.81
C ALA A 62 10.52 -5.02 -1.95
N ALA A 63 10.74 -5.56 -3.15
CA ALA A 63 11.00 -4.79 -4.36
C ALA A 63 9.74 -4.51 -5.21
N GLY A 64 8.57 -4.97 -4.80
CA GLY A 64 7.31 -4.77 -5.54
C GLY A 64 6.61 -6.07 -5.91
N MET A 65 5.69 -5.98 -6.88
CA MET A 65 5.01 -7.15 -7.45
C MET A 65 5.86 -7.79 -8.54
N ASP A 66 5.77 -9.11 -8.68
CA ASP A 66 6.41 -9.83 -9.78
C ASP A 66 5.90 -9.31 -11.13
N LEU A 67 6.81 -8.84 -11.97
CA LEU A 67 6.50 -8.32 -13.30
C LEU A 67 5.83 -9.38 -14.19
N ASN A 68 6.11 -10.67 -13.98
CA ASN A 68 5.44 -11.75 -14.71
C ASN A 68 3.94 -11.81 -14.36
N VAL A 69 3.56 -11.52 -13.12
CA VAL A 69 2.14 -11.41 -12.73
C VAL A 69 1.48 -10.28 -13.51
N LEU A 70 2.10 -9.10 -13.57
CA LEU A 70 1.58 -7.96 -14.32
C LEU A 70 1.51 -8.23 -15.82
N ALA A 71 2.55 -8.83 -16.40
CA ALA A 71 2.58 -9.20 -17.83
C ALA A 71 1.49 -10.22 -18.19
N ASN A 72 1.28 -11.23 -17.33
CA ASN A 72 0.22 -12.22 -17.52
C ASN A 72 -1.18 -11.59 -17.41
N LEU A 73 -1.38 -10.63 -16.52
CA LEU A 73 -2.62 -9.87 -16.44
C LEU A 73 -2.86 -9.07 -17.72
N GLN A 74 -1.83 -8.47 -18.30
CA GLN A 74 -1.93 -7.74 -19.57
C GLN A 74 -2.27 -8.66 -20.75
N VAL A 75 -1.60 -9.80 -20.89
CA VAL A 75 -1.89 -10.78 -21.96
C VAL A 75 -3.34 -11.29 -21.84
N ASN A 76 -3.79 -11.56 -20.62
CA ASN A 76 -5.17 -11.96 -20.37
C ASN A 76 -6.19 -10.84 -20.68
N ALA A 77 -5.81 -9.57 -20.49
CA ALA A 77 -6.65 -8.42 -20.84
C ALA A 77 -6.87 -8.28 -22.34
N MET A 78 -5.83 -8.49 -23.12
CA MET A 78 -5.92 -8.44 -24.60
C MET A 78 -6.80 -9.56 -25.17
N SER A 79 -6.99 -10.65 -24.44
CA SER A 79 -7.71 -11.85 -24.92
C SER A 79 -9.07 -12.08 -24.25
N LYS A 80 -9.36 -11.61 -23.07
CA LYS A 80 -10.50 -12.15 -22.28
C LYS A 80 -11.36 -11.19 -21.47
N SER A 81 -10.96 -10.01 -21.04
CA SER A 81 -11.84 -9.11 -20.29
C SER A 81 -11.12 -8.30 -19.20
N ASN A 82 -11.27 -7.01 -19.23
CA ASN A 82 -10.88 -6.08 -18.17
C ASN A 82 -11.47 -6.44 -16.80
N GLN A 83 -12.58 -7.19 -16.80
CA GLN A 83 -13.24 -7.68 -15.60
C GLN A 83 -12.32 -8.54 -14.73
N LYS A 84 -11.57 -9.47 -15.33
CA LYS A 84 -10.65 -10.34 -14.59
C LYS A 84 -9.48 -9.58 -13.93
N ILE A 85 -8.97 -8.55 -14.63
CA ILE A 85 -7.95 -7.67 -14.05
C ILE A 85 -8.53 -6.92 -12.85
N PHE A 86 -9.69 -6.31 -13.04
CA PHE A 86 -10.37 -5.59 -11.97
C PHE A 86 -10.62 -6.48 -10.75
N GLU A 87 -11.10 -7.70 -10.96
CA GLU A 87 -11.35 -8.68 -9.89
C GLU A 87 -10.06 -9.06 -9.14
N PHE A 88 -8.95 -9.25 -9.86
CA PHE A 88 -7.64 -9.50 -9.27
C PHE A 88 -7.18 -8.31 -8.43
N ILE A 89 -7.23 -7.10 -8.96
CA ILE A 89 -6.86 -5.89 -8.21
C ILE A 89 -7.75 -5.75 -6.97
N MET A 90 -9.04 -5.95 -7.10
CA MET A 90 -9.96 -5.92 -5.97
C MET A 90 -9.71 -7.05 -4.95
N ARG A 91 -9.15 -8.19 -5.37
CA ARG A 91 -8.70 -9.24 -4.44
C ARG A 91 -7.57 -8.71 -3.55
N VAL A 92 -6.56 -8.07 -4.14
CA VAL A 92 -5.45 -7.45 -3.38
C VAL A 92 -5.98 -6.35 -2.46
N HIS A 93 -6.86 -5.47 -2.94
CA HIS A 93 -7.49 -4.44 -2.11
C HIS A 93 -8.23 -5.01 -0.91
N ARG A 94 -9.00 -6.09 -1.11
CA ARG A 94 -9.72 -6.76 -0.01
C ARG A 94 -8.78 -7.35 1.03
N LEU A 95 -7.67 -7.94 0.60
CA LEU A 95 -6.65 -8.45 1.53
C LEU A 95 -6.07 -7.32 2.38
N LEU A 96 -5.61 -6.23 1.75
CA LEU A 96 -5.05 -5.10 2.47
C LEU A 96 -6.11 -4.41 3.37
N ARG A 97 -7.37 -4.37 2.93
CA ARG A 97 -8.45 -3.84 3.75
C ARG A 97 -8.75 -4.72 4.98
N LYS A 98 -8.59 -6.04 4.89
CA LYS A 98 -8.66 -6.94 6.06
C LYS A 98 -7.55 -6.65 7.08
N ILE A 99 -6.32 -6.42 6.63
CA ILE A 99 -5.20 -5.99 7.50
C ILE A 99 -5.56 -4.66 8.18
N GLU A 100 -6.07 -3.71 7.42
CA GLU A 100 -6.42 -2.36 7.86
C GLU A 100 -7.57 -2.32 8.85
N LEU A 101 -8.53 -3.23 8.75
CA LEU A 101 -9.65 -3.35 9.68
C LEU A 101 -9.33 -4.28 10.86
N GLY A 102 -8.34 -5.18 10.74
CA GLY A 102 -7.92 -6.09 11.81
C GLY A 102 -9.05 -6.94 12.41
N GLY A 103 -10.12 -7.21 11.65
CA GLY A 103 -11.31 -7.89 12.16
C GLY A 103 -12.20 -7.04 13.07
N MET A 104 -12.03 -5.73 13.03
CA MET A 104 -12.83 -4.75 13.81
C MET A 104 -14.33 -4.95 13.60
N ASP A 105 -15.07 -4.90 14.69
CA ASP A 105 -16.54 -4.87 14.65
C ASP A 105 -17.03 -3.53 14.07
N ASP A 106 -17.88 -3.59 13.05
CA ASP A 106 -18.32 -2.40 12.31
C ASP A 106 -19.14 -1.43 13.15
N LYS A 107 -19.87 -1.93 14.13
CA LYS A 107 -20.77 -1.12 14.97
C LYS A 107 -20.06 -0.49 16.16
N THR A 108 -19.27 -1.31 16.88
CA THR A 108 -18.61 -0.89 18.11
C THR A 108 -17.23 -0.31 17.89
N LYS A 109 -16.63 -0.57 16.71
CA LYS A 109 -15.23 -0.23 16.39
C LYS A 109 -14.21 -0.81 17.38
N LYS A 110 -14.53 -1.99 17.94
CA LYS A 110 -13.71 -2.73 18.91
C LYS A 110 -13.30 -4.09 18.36
N ASN A 111 -12.52 -4.82 19.17
CA ASN A 111 -12.02 -6.16 18.85
C ASN A 111 -11.13 -6.21 17.62
N CYS A 112 -10.43 -5.13 17.32
CA CYS A 112 -9.43 -5.09 16.25
C CYS A 112 -8.14 -5.77 16.71
N ILE A 113 -7.60 -6.63 15.85
CA ILE A 113 -6.24 -7.16 15.99
C ILE A 113 -5.28 -6.14 15.39
N PRO A 114 -4.34 -5.55 16.16
CA PRO A 114 -3.37 -4.61 15.64
C PRO A 114 -2.39 -5.28 14.65
N PHE A 115 -2.14 -4.62 13.53
CA PHE A 115 -1.12 -4.97 12.56
C PHE A 115 -0.04 -3.90 12.55
N VAL A 116 1.21 -4.31 12.74
CA VAL A 116 2.39 -3.44 12.66
C VAL A 116 3.26 -3.87 11.50
N TRP A 117 3.63 -2.93 10.67
CA TRP A 117 4.65 -3.12 9.64
C TRP A 117 6.02 -2.82 10.23
N ALA A 118 6.87 -3.84 10.34
CA ALA A 118 8.24 -3.76 10.79
C ALA A 118 9.18 -3.92 9.59
N ASN A 119 9.59 -2.81 8.99
CA ASN A 119 10.36 -2.79 7.75
C ASN A 119 11.87 -2.69 8.03
N PRO A 120 12.68 -3.70 7.68
CA PRO A 120 14.12 -3.68 7.93
C PRO A 120 14.94 -2.83 6.95
N GLY A 121 14.41 -2.51 5.74
CA GLY A 121 15.22 -1.87 4.71
C GLY A 121 14.41 -1.29 3.55
N LEU A 122 14.81 -1.62 2.31
CA LEU A 122 14.11 -1.16 1.10
C LEU A 122 12.70 -1.72 1.04
N SER A 123 11.74 -0.85 0.73
CA SER A 123 10.37 -1.24 0.42
C SER A 123 9.81 -0.40 -0.72
N ALA A 124 9.42 -1.06 -1.80
CA ALA A 124 8.86 -0.44 -2.99
C ALA A 124 7.51 -1.05 -3.38
N GLY A 125 6.63 -0.23 -3.94
CA GLY A 125 5.36 -0.68 -4.50
C GLY A 125 4.49 -1.41 -3.50
N ILE A 126 4.01 -2.63 -3.85
CA ILE A 126 3.12 -3.43 -3.00
C ILE A 126 3.68 -3.66 -1.58
N GLY A 127 5.01 -3.72 -1.41
CA GLY A 127 5.61 -3.82 -0.08
C GLY A 127 5.28 -2.62 0.80
N THR A 128 5.37 -1.42 0.23
CA THR A 128 4.97 -0.18 0.90
C THR A 128 3.45 -0.11 1.09
N GLU A 129 2.64 -0.59 0.11
CA GLU A 129 1.18 -0.62 0.21
C GLU A 129 0.70 -1.56 1.33
N ILE A 130 1.39 -2.68 1.58
CA ILE A 130 1.16 -3.54 2.76
C ILE A 130 1.41 -2.75 4.05
N GLY A 131 2.53 -2.02 4.12
CA GLY A 131 2.84 -1.16 5.26
C GLY A 131 1.78 -0.08 5.50
N LEU A 132 1.29 0.57 4.44
CA LEU A 132 0.25 1.59 4.52
C LEU A 132 -1.09 1.03 5.04
N ALA A 133 -1.38 -0.25 4.81
CA ALA A 133 -2.56 -0.91 5.34
C ALA A 133 -2.41 -1.26 6.84
N CYS A 134 -1.19 -1.45 7.36
CA CYS A 134 -0.95 -1.71 8.78
C CYS A 134 -1.32 -0.50 9.64
N HIS A 135 -1.70 -0.74 10.90
CA HIS A 135 -2.08 0.30 11.85
C HIS A 135 -0.90 1.19 12.22
N HIS A 136 0.27 0.59 12.36
CA HIS A 136 1.50 1.31 12.68
C HIS A 136 2.66 0.86 11.78
N ARG A 137 3.52 1.80 11.39
CA ARG A 137 4.63 1.59 10.47
C ARG A 137 5.94 1.97 11.16
N ILE A 138 6.71 0.94 11.53
CA ILE A 138 8.04 1.09 12.13
C ILE A 138 9.08 0.68 11.09
N VAL A 139 10.09 1.48 10.92
CA VAL A 139 11.10 1.29 9.88
C VAL A 139 12.49 1.42 10.46
N SER A 140 13.38 0.52 10.04
CA SER A 140 14.80 0.60 10.38
C SER A 140 15.43 1.89 9.85
N ASP A 141 16.22 2.55 10.68
CA ASP A 141 16.97 3.77 10.34
C ASP A 141 18.29 3.48 9.60
N ASP A 142 18.52 2.23 9.16
CA ASP A 142 19.65 1.87 8.31
C ASP A 142 19.74 2.84 7.11
N HIS A 143 20.96 3.30 6.81
CA HIS A 143 21.23 4.29 5.76
C HIS A 143 20.79 3.84 4.35
N ARG A 144 20.65 2.51 4.12
CA ARG A 144 20.20 1.92 2.86
C ARG A 144 18.69 1.91 2.74
N THR A 145 17.97 2.11 3.85
CA THR A 145 16.50 2.10 3.86
C THR A 145 15.92 3.12 2.91
N LYS A 146 15.08 2.64 2.00
CA LYS A 146 14.34 3.44 1.01
C LYS A 146 12.90 2.97 0.94
N ILE A 147 11.96 3.89 1.02
CA ILE A 147 10.53 3.60 1.05
C ILE A 147 9.82 4.47 0.03
N GLY A 148 8.93 3.89 -0.76
CA GLY A 148 8.13 4.65 -1.72
C GLY A 148 7.28 3.81 -2.64
N LEU A 149 6.66 4.50 -3.60
CA LEU A 149 5.74 3.96 -4.59
C LEU A 149 6.22 4.39 -6.00
N PRO A 150 7.23 3.71 -6.56
CA PRO A 150 7.88 4.14 -7.79
C PRO A 150 7.16 3.71 -9.08
N GLU A 151 5.92 3.22 -9.01
CA GLU A 151 5.19 2.64 -10.14
C GLU A 151 5.03 3.60 -11.32
N ILE A 152 5.02 4.91 -11.06
CA ILE A 152 4.90 5.92 -12.12
C ILE A 152 6.09 5.89 -13.09
N LEU A 153 7.27 5.49 -12.62
CA LEU A 153 8.48 5.38 -13.40
C LEU A 153 8.42 4.26 -14.45
N VAL A 154 7.53 3.30 -14.25
CA VAL A 154 7.30 2.17 -15.16
C VAL A 154 5.97 2.27 -15.91
N GLY A 155 5.38 3.48 -15.95
CA GLY A 155 4.13 3.75 -16.67
C GLY A 155 2.87 3.22 -15.99
N LEU A 156 2.94 2.93 -14.68
CA LEU A 156 1.83 2.55 -13.82
C LEU A 156 1.62 3.60 -12.72
N PHE A 157 0.75 3.30 -11.79
CA PHE A 157 0.63 3.97 -10.49
C PHE A 157 0.30 2.92 -9.43
N PRO A 158 0.40 3.21 -8.11
CA PRO A 158 0.10 2.23 -7.07
C PRO A 158 -1.32 1.69 -7.20
N GLY A 159 -1.45 0.36 -7.33
CA GLY A 159 -2.70 -0.30 -7.67
C GLY A 159 -3.30 -1.17 -6.58
N ALA A 160 -2.68 -1.23 -5.39
CA ALA A 160 -3.19 -1.99 -4.25
C ALA A 160 -3.75 -1.10 -3.12
N GLY A 161 -4.20 0.10 -3.46
CA GLY A 161 -4.75 1.07 -2.53
C GLY A 161 -3.73 2.12 -2.07
N GLY A 162 -2.52 2.11 -2.61
CA GLY A 162 -1.47 3.07 -2.25
C GLY A 162 -1.80 4.49 -2.67
N ALA A 163 -2.34 4.70 -3.86
CA ALA A 163 -2.76 6.01 -4.32
C ALA A 163 -3.85 6.59 -3.41
N THR A 164 -4.85 5.79 -3.07
CA THR A 164 -5.95 6.18 -2.17
C THR A 164 -5.45 6.45 -0.75
N ARG A 165 -4.59 5.58 -0.19
CA ARG A 165 -4.10 5.75 1.19
C ARG A 165 -3.20 6.97 1.31
N VAL A 166 -2.19 7.09 0.45
CA VAL A 166 -1.22 8.20 0.52
C VAL A 166 -1.90 9.55 0.31
N SER A 167 -2.79 9.67 -0.68
CA SER A 167 -3.52 10.91 -0.91
C SER A 167 -4.44 11.28 0.26
N ARG A 168 -5.07 10.30 0.90
CA ARG A 168 -5.90 10.53 2.10
C ARG A 168 -5.09 10.81 3.37
N MET A 169 -3.89 10.27 3.48
CA MET A 169 -2.99 10.56 4.61
C MET A 169 -2.39 11.96 4.52
N LEU A 170 -1.89 12.34 3.35
CA LEU A 170 -1.02 13.50 3.17
C LEU A 170 -1.67 14.67 2.39
N GLY A 171 -2.80 14.41 1.72
CA GLY A 171 -3.36 15.33 0.76
C GLY A 171 -2.66 15.28 -0.60
N LEU A 172 -3.26 15.89 -1.63
CA LEU A 172 -2.77 15.78 -3.01
C LEU A 172 -1.37 16.36 -3.19
N MET A 173 -1.10 17.54 -2.66
CA MET A 173 0.18 18.22 -2.86
C MET A 173 1.34 17.47 -2.19
N SER A 174 1.16 17.06 -0.94
CA SER A 174 2.21 16.34 -0.20
C SER A 174 2.41 14.90 -0.71
N SER A 175 1.41 14.31 -1.34
CA SER A 175 1.50 12.99 -1.97
C SER A 175 2.17 13.01 -3.35
N ALA A 176 2.26 14.16 -4.01
CA ALA A 176 2.76 14.27 -5.38
C ALA A 176 4.21 13.74 -5.56
N PRO A 177 5.19 14.04 -4.69
CA PRO A 177 6.54 13.48 -4.84
C PRO A 177 6.55 11.94 -4.75
N ILE A 178 5.65 11.35 -3.95
CA ILE A 178 5.55 9.90 -3.78
C ILE A 178 4.87 9.28 -5.00
N LEU A 179 3.70 9.80 -5.37
CA LEU A 179 2.81 9.16 -6.34
C LEU A 179 3.09 9.57 -7.79
N MET A 180 3.42 10.85 -8.01
CA MET A 180 3.59 11.41 -9.37
C MET A 180 5.04 11.46 -9.83
N GLU A 181 6.00 11.42 -8.89
CA GLU A 181 7.42 11.43 -9.20
C GLU A 181 8.09 10.08 -8.88
N GLY A 182 7.40 9.18 -8.17
CA GLY A 182 7.93 7.88 -7.76
C GLY A 182 9.14 7.98 -6.84
N LYS A 183 9.23 9.06 -6.06
CA LYS A 183 10.37 9.32 -5.20
C LYS A 183 10.44 8.33 -4.04
N MET A 184 11.65 7.80 -3.83
CA MET A 184 11.97 6.95 -2.69
C MET A 184 12.59 7.80 -1.57
N PHE A 185 12.13 7.57 -0.33
CA PHE A 185 12.53 8.35 0.85
C PHE A 185 13.36 7.50 1.82
N SER A 186 14.39 8.10 2.43
CA SER A 186 15.04 7.50 3.59
C SER A 186 14.07 7.39 4.77
N ALA A 187 14.33 6.52 5.74
CA ALA A 187 13.48 6.36 6.92
C ALA A 187 13.20 7.70 7.61
N LYS A 188 14.23 8.52 7.84
CA LYS A 188 14.10 9.87 8.42
C LYS A 188 13.15 10.77 7.64
N ASN A 189 13.31 10.82 6.32
CA ASN A 189 12.47 11.68 5.47
C ASN A 189 11.04 11.14 5.35
N ALA A 190 10.87 9.80 5.28
CA ALA A 190 9.56 9.17 5.27
C ALA A 190 8.76 9.47 6.56
N LYS A 191 9.44 9.48 7.72
CA LYS A 191 8.83 9.90 8.99
C LYS A 191 8.47 11.38 8.99
N MET A 192 9.37 12.23 8.52
CA MET A 192 9.15 13.68 8.48
C MET A 192 7.93 14.08 7.64
N ILE A 193 7.67 13.38 6.53
CA ILE A 193 6.51 13.64 5.67
C ILE A 193 5.25 12.88 6.11
N GLY A 194 5.30 12.05 7.15
CA GLY A 194 4.17 11.28 7.66
C GLY A 194 3.85 10.00 6.86
N LEU A 195 4.76 9.52 6.02
CA LEU A 195 4.59 8.26 5.29
C LEU A 195 4.74 7.05 6.22
N ILE A 196 5.56 7.17 7.26
CA ILE A 196 5.74 6.20 8.34
C ILE A 196 5.58 6.87 9.70
N ASP A 197 5.39 6.06 10.75
CA ASP A 197 5.10 6.55 12.10
C ASP A 197 6.35 6.62 12.97
N GLN A 198 7.24 5.62 12.87
CA GLN A 198 8.39 5.48 13.74
C GLN A 198 9.63 5.00 12.99
N THR A 199 10.79 5.45 13.43
CA THR A 199 12.09 4.89 13.05
C THR A 199 12.75 4.27 14.27
N THR A 200 13.49 3.18 14.07
CA THR A 200 14.21 2.46 15.13
C THR A 200 15.48 1.80 14.58
N THR A 201 16.33 1.31 15.47
CA THR A 201 17.51 0.56 15.04
C THR A 201 17.11 -0.80 14.43
N PRO A 202 17.94 -1.40 13.57
CA PRO A 202 17.65 -2.73 13.05
C PRO A 202 17.42 -3.79 14.13
N ASP A 203 18.17 -3.72 15.22
CA ASP A 203 18.12 -4.71 16.30
C ASP A 203 16.84 -4.58 17.15
N ASP A 204 16.31 -3.38 17.29
CA ASP A 204 15.11 -3.11 18.10
C ASP A 204 13.80 -3.24 17.30
N LEU A 205 13.86 -3.41 15.98
CA LEU A 205 12.72 -3.32 15.07
C LEU A 205 11.52 -4.22 15.49
N ILE A 206 11.78 -5.48 15.82
CA ILE A 206 10.73 -6.42 16.22
C ILE A 206 10.25 -6.14 17.65
N ASN A 207 11.16 -5.77 18.56
CA ASN A 207 10.80 -5.45 19.93
C ASN A 207 9.91 -4.20 20.01
N ASP A 208 10.24 -3.16 19.25
CA ASP A 208 9.43 -1.94 19.17
C ASP A 208 8.06 -2.20 18.57
N ALA A 209 7.99 -3.06 17.53
CA ALA A 209 6.73 -3.47 16.95
C ALA A 209 5.83 -4.20 17.97
N LYS A 210 6.40 -5.12 18.75
CA LYS A 210 5.67 -5.81 19.83
C LYS A 210 5.25 -4.86 20.95
N ASN A 211 6.14 -3.96 21.36
CA ASN A 211 5.85 -2.96 22.37
C ASN A 211 4.70 -2.05 21.96
N TRP A 212 4.66 -1.63 20.68
CA TRP A 212 3.55 -0.85 20.18
C TRP A 212 2.23 -1.64 20.27
N ILE A 213 2.21 -2.92 19.84
CA ILE A 213 1.02 -3.79 19.89
C ILE A 213 0.48 -3.89 21.33
N ILE A 214 1.37 -4.05 22.33
CA ILE A 214 0.98 -4.21 23.73
C ILE A 214 0.32 -2.93 24.30
N ASN A 215 0.77 -1.77 23.84
CA ASN A 215 0.33 -0.47 24.35
C ASN A 215 -0.76 0.20 23.49
N ALA A 216 -1.10 -0.38 22.33
CA ALA A 216 -2.04 0.19 21.40
C ALA A 216 -3.47 0.22 21.98
N THR A 217 -4.19 1.29 21.69
CA THR A 217 -5.59 1.51 22.09
C THR A 217 -6.56 1.26 20.94
N ASP A 218 -7.85 1.12 21.22
CA ASP A 218 -8.87 0.98 20.18
C ASP A 218 -8.85 2.14 19.16
N GLU A 219 -8.48 3.36 19.61
CA GLU A 219 -8.41 4.53 18.70
C GLU A 219 -7.25 4.46 17.72
N ASP A 220 -6.14 3.82 18.08
CA ASP A 220 -4.97 3.64 17.22
C ASP A 220 -5.27 2.68 16.06
N MET A 221 -6.30 1.85 16.23
CA MET A 221 -6.73 0.89 15.21
C MET A 221 -7.66 1.51 14.15
N ILE A 222 -8.20 2.71 14.38
CA ILE A 222 -9.14 3.34 13.45
C ILE A 222 -8.37 4.26 12.50
N LYS A 223 -8.32 3.89 11.24
CA LYS A 223 -7.68 4.74 10.22
C LYS A 223 -8.38 6.10 10.10
N PRO A 224 -7.66 7.17 9.77
CA PRO A 224 -8.25 8.52 9.67
C PRO A 224 -9.53 8.57 8.83
N TRP A 225 -9.53 7.89 7.68
CA TRP A 225 -10.67 7.86 6.75
C TRP A 225 -11.86 7.01 7.21
N ASP A 226 -11.70 6.21 8.25
CA ASP A 226 -12.77 5.44 8.90
C ASP A 226 -13.36 6.18 10.12
N LYS A 227 -12.73 7.29 10.53
CA LYS A 227 -13.24 8.14 11.61
C LYS A 227 -14.36 9.04 11.12
N LYS A 228 -15.40 9.23 11.97
CA LYS A 228 -16.51 10.14 11.68
C LYS A 228 -15.95 11.57 11.46
N GLY A 229 -16.40 12.21 10.39
CA GLY A 229 -16.00 13.59 10.11
C GLY A 229 -14.61 13.73 9.48
N TYR A 230 -14.00 12.66 9.01
CA TYR A 230 -12.74 12.71 8.28
C TYR A 230 -12.77 13.77 7.16
N LYS A 231 -11.71 14.53 7.05
CA LYS A 231 -11.47 15.50 5.97
C LYS A 231 -10.10 15.26 5.36
N MET A 232 -10.06 15.14 4.04
CA MET A 232 -8.80 14.98 3.31
C MET A 232 -7.90 16.21 3.54
N PRO A 233 -6.62 16.03 3.90
CA PRO A 233 -5.68 17.14 4.01
C PRO A 233 -5.58 17.95 2.71
N GLY A 234 -5.58 19.29 2.80
CA GLY A 234 -5.58 20.17 1.64
C GLY A 234 -6.95 20.39 0.99
N GLY A 235 -7.99 19.71 1.48
CA GLY A 235 -9.37 19.86 1.02
C GLY A 235 -9.78 18.88 -0.08
N SER A 236 -11.08 18.63 -0.17
CA SER A 236 -11.68 17.81 -1.23
C SER A 236 -11.88 18.65 -2.51
N PRO A 237 -12.12 18.02 -3.67
CA PRO A 237 -12.34 18.73 -4.94
C PRO A 237 -13.47 19.76 -4.93
N TYR A 238 -14.46 19.63 -4.04
CA TYR A 238 -15.57 20.60 -3.91
C TYR A 238 -15.25 21.77 -2.97
N GLN A 239 -14.11 21.76 -2.31
CA GLN A 239 -13.66 22.90 -1.51
C GLN A 239 -12.76 23.82 -2.36
N PRO A 240 -12.80 25.16 -2.20
CA PRO A 240 -12.02 26.08 -3.03
C PRO A 240 -10.53 25.74 -3.10
N SER A 241 -9.91 25.41 -1.96
CA SER A 241 -8.50 25.03 -1.87
C SER A 241 -8.20 23.71 -2.62
N GLY A 242 -9.04 22.70 -2.44
CA GLY A 242 -8.91 21.43 -3.13
C GLY A 242 -9.14 21.56 -4.64
N PHE A 243 -10.18 22.28 -5.06
CA PHE A 243 -10.47 22.55 -6.48
C PHE A 243 -9.26 23.16 -7.20
N MET A 244 -8.71 24.24 -6.67
CA MET A 244 -7.54 24.90 -7.27
C MET A 244 -6.32 23.99 -7.33
N THR A 245 -6.14 23.14 -6.32
CA THR A 245 -5.04 22.15 -6.28
C THR A 245 -5.20 21.11 -7.40
N PHE A 246 -6.39 20.58 -7.62
CA PHE A 246 -6.64 19.60 -8.70
C PHE A 246 -6.52 20.22 -10.09
N VAL A 247 -6.99 21.44 -10.28
CA VAL A 247 -6.84 22.19 -11.55
C VAL A 247 -5.36 22.42 -11.85
N GLY A 248 -4.59 22.91 -10.88
CA GLY A 248 -3.15 23.15 -11.02
C GLY A 248 -2.37 21.84 -11.30
N ALA A 249 -2.70 20.77 -10.60
CA ALA A 249 -2.09 19.45 -10.83
C ALA A 249 -2.38 18.93 -12.24
N SER A 250 -3.62 19.08 -12.73
CA SER A 250 -4.00 18.69 -14.10
C SER A 250 -3.22 19.45 -15.17
N ALA A 251 -3.09 20.77 -15.01
CA ALA A 251 -2.32 21.63 -15.91
C ALA A 251 -0.83 21.23 -15.91
N MET A 252 -0.24 20.99 -14.72
CA MET A 252 1.14 20.59 -14.59
C MET A 252 1.42 19.23 -15.23
N ILE A 253 0.56 18.23 -15.01
CA ILE A 253 0.68 16.90 -15.63
C ILE A 253 0.63 17.03 -17.16
N SER A 254 -0.35 17.76 -17.71
CA SER A 254 -0.48 17.95 -19.15
C SER A 254 0.76 18.63 -19.75
N SER A 255 1.31 19.63 -19.08
CA SER A 255 2.54 20.32 -19.49
C SER A 255 3.76 19.40 -19.48
N ARG A 256 3.95 18.60 -18.41
CA ARG A 256 5.12 17.74 -18.24
C ARG A 256 5.07 16.50 -19.13
N THR A 257 3.91 15.88 -19.25
CA THR A 257 3.76 14.61 -19.99
C THR A 257 3.42 14.80 -21.46
N LYS A 258 3.01 16.01 -21.85
CA LYS A 258 2.46 16.31 -23.19
C LYS A 258 1.38 15.31 -23.61
N ASN A 259 0.68 14.74 -22.61
CA ASN A 259 -0.34 13.69 -22.77
C ASN A 259 0.17 12.37 -23.39
N VAL A 260 1.49 12.15 -23.48
CA VAL A 260 2.07 10.90 -24.04
C VAL A 260 2.06 9.78 -23.01
N TYR A 261 2.23 10.11 -21.73
CA TYR A 261 2.27 9.15 -20.63
C TYR A 261 0.98 9.21 -19.80
N PRO A 262 0.04 8.27 -20.01
CA PRO A 262 -1.30 8.36 -19.40
C PRO A 262 -1.32 8.10 -17.88
N ALA A 263 -0.29 7.45 -17.33
CA ALA A 263 -0.27 7.00 -15.93
C ALA A 263 -0.56 8.14 -14.93
N ALA A 264 0.12 9.28 -15.08
CA ALA A 264 -0.07 10.42 -14.18
C ALA A 264 -1.50 11.02 -14.27
N LYS A 265 -2.08 11.04 -15.49
CA LYS A 265 -3.45 11.50 -15.71
C LYS A 265 -4.46 10.57 -15.06
N TYR A 266 -4.29 9.26 -15.24
CA TYR A 266 -5.20 8.25 -14.66
C TYR A 266 -5.08 8.20 -13.14
N LEU A 267 -3.86 8.34 -12.61
CA LEU A 267 -3.63 8.49 -11.18
C LEU A 267 -4.37 9.71 -10.62
N LEU A 268 -4.24 10.89 -11.25
CA LEU A 268 -4.95 12.09 -10.80
C LEU A 268 -6.46 11.91 -10.87
N SER A 269 -6.98 11.25 -11.92
CA SER A 269 -8.41 10.93 -12.04
C SER A 269 -8.88 9.99 -10.92
N ALA A 270 -8.08 8.95 -10.59
CA ALA A 270 -8.40 8.05 -9.50
C ALA A 270 -8.46 8.77 -8.15
N ILE A 271 -7.49 9.65 -7.87
CA ILE A 271 -7.47 10.45 -6.64
C ILE A 271 -8.64 11.45 -6.60
N TYR A 272 -8.90 12.15 -7.71
CA TYR A 272 -10.00 13.13 -7.81
C TYR A 272 -11.35 12.47 -7.54
N GLU A 273 -11.70 11.43 -8.30
CA GLU A 273 -12.96 10.72 -8.14
C GLU A 273 -13.06 10.05 -6.77
N GLY A 274 -11.95 9.44 -6.30
CA GLY A 274 -11.87 8.80 -4.98
C GLY A 274 -12.07 9.78 -3.83
N ALA A 275 -11.59 11.03 -3.95
CA ALA A 275 -11.76 12.07 -2.93
C ALA A 275 -13.22 12.53 -2.75
N LEU A 276 -14.10 12.20 -3.70
CA LEU A 276 -15.53 12.51 -3.66
C LEU A 276 -16.39 11.43 -3.00
N THR A 277 -15.77 10.32 -2.59
CA THR A 277 -16.47 9.13 -2.12
C THR A 277 -15.93 8.64 -0.76
N ASN A 278 -16.59 7.64 -0.17
CA ASN A 278 -16.02 6.92 0.96
C ASN A 278 -14.79 6.09 0.54
N PHE A 279 -14.05 5.59 1.53
CA PHE A 279 -12.78 4.90 1.30
C PHE A 279 -12.94 3.63 0.44
N ASP A 280 -13.92 2.79 0.72
CA ASP A 280 -14.10 1.52 0.00
C ASP A 280 -14.55 1.75 -1.46
N THR A 281 -15.29 2.81 -1.73
CA THR A 281 -15.63 3.23 -3.09
C THR A 281 -14.41 3.82 -3.80
N ALA A 282 -13.57 4.58 -3.09
CA ALA A 282 -12.30 5.10 -3.64
C ALA A 282 -11.36 3.97 -4.07
N LEU A 283 -11.26 2.88 -3.30
CA LEU A 283 -10.49 1.69 -3.69
C LEU A 283 -11.03 1.06 -4.99
N LYS A 284 -12.35 0.99 -5.19
CA LYS A 284 -12.96 0.50 -6.45
C LYS A 284 -12.63 1.43 -7.63
N ILE A 285 -12.63 2.74 -7.40
CA ILE A 285 -12.27 3.74 -8.41
C ILE A 285 -10.79 3.60 -8.78
N GLU A 286 -9.90 3.47 -7.80
CA GLU A 286 -8.48 3.21 -8.04
C GLU A 286 -8.28 1.94 -8.88
N ALA A 287 -8.92 0.82 -8.48
CA ALA A 287 -8.85 -0.45 -9.22
C ALA A 287 -9.35 -0.32 -10.67
N ARG A 288 -10.38 0.46 -10.92
CA ARG A 288 -10.91 0.72 -12.27
C ARG A 288 -9.88 1.48 -13.14
N TRP A 289 -9.30 2.54 -12.61
CA TRP A 289 -8.28 3.31 -13.30
C TRP A 289 -6.98 2.52 -13.48
N PHE A 290 -6.60 1.70 -12.48
CA PHE A 290 -5.45 0.81 -12.59
C PHE A 290 -5.67 -0.28 -13.67
N THR A 291 -6.86 -0.86 -13.74
CA THR A 291 -7.22 -1.77 -14.82
C THR A 291 -7.05 -1.11 -16.18
N LYS A 292 -7.50 0.14 -16.32
CA LYS A 292 -7.37 0.90 -17.57
C LYS A 292 -5.91 1.16 -17.93
N ILE A 293 -5.07 1.63 -17.01
CA ILE A 293 -3.65 1.89 -17.31
C ILE A 293 -2.90 0.62 -17.66
N LEU A 294 -3.21 -0.50 -17.00
CA LEU A 294 -2.56 -1.77 -17.26
C LEU A 294 -2.83 -2.28 -18.69
N THR A 295 -3.93 -1.88 -19.32
CA THR A 295 -4.28 -2.24 -20.70
C THR A 295 -3.74 -1.28 -21.76
N GLU A 296 -3.08 -0.20 -21.38
CA GLU A 296 -2.50 0.77 -22.33
C GLU A 296 -1.23 0.22 -22.99
N LYS A 297 -1.10 0.44 -24.31
CA LYS A 297 0.07 -0.01 -25.07
C LYS A 297 1.39 0.60 -24.57
N SER A 298 1.38 1.87 -24.17
CA SER A 298 2.55 2.53 -23.59
C SER A 298 3.05 1.82 -22.34
N THR A 299 2.16 1.46 -21.43
CA THR A 299 2.46 0.71 -20.21
C THR A 299 3.02 -0.68 -20.54
N SER A 300 2.39 -1.39 -21.48
CA SER A 300 2.88 -2.70 -21.93
C SER A 300 4.31 -2.63 -22.46
N ASN A 301 4.63 -1.61 -23.22
CA ASN A 301 5.99 -1.42 -23.75
C ASN A 301 6.99 -1.11 -22.63
N MET A 302 6.63 -0.26 -21.66
CA MET A 302 7.51 0.08 -20.54
C MET A 302 7.81 -1.14 -19.66
N ILE A 303 6.78 -1.95 -19.32
CA ILE A 303 6.97 -3.16 -18.50
C ILE A 303 7.87 -4.20 -19.20
N ARG A 304 7.80 -4.30 -20.54
CA ARG A 304 8.64 -5.25 -21.32
C ARG A 304 10.10 -4.83 -21.45
N THR A 305 10.42 -3.56 -21.19
CA THR A 305 11.80 -3.02 -21.28
C THR A 305 12.54 -3.03 -19.96
N LEU A 306 11.89 -3.43 -18.88
CA LEU A 306 12.46 -3.65 -17.54
C LEU A 306 12.92 -5.09 -17.37
#